data_24fcda5030ae73bc408a0f59f338943d
#
_entry.id   24fcda5030ae73bc408a0f59f338943d
#
_cell.length_a   1.000
_cell.length_b   1.000
_cell.length_c   1.000
_cell.angle_alpha   90.00
_cell.angle_beta   90.00
_cell.angle_gamma   90.00
#
_symmetry.space_group_name_H-M   'P 1'
#
loop_
_entity.id
_entity.type
_entity.pdbx_description
1 polymer ?
#
loop_
_entity_poly.entity_id
_entity_poly.type
_entity_poly.pdbx_seq_one_letter_code
_entity_poly.pdbx_strand_id
1 'polypeptide(L)'
;MTAKPWSGGLPPPSLEQTAAADTLSPAALRRTIILRNWIPEDDRAGVDRAIRKARTKGVICAQWNAPPKLSILALPIDGSGAYGLILTTKPGKTGLFGGVLLKQNFGLRDIWCDRDKPRHEIGQAIEGILEDTAAIEVERQYLDVALRHHLAIGLSNGRLPTPALLAIAESVGGVEWRASRLDIDAEIARVYSELDPAEIAPANIAASLKRTGEWLHQESFAESWFENDAEVSAMIDEMSGQDDDAITGAVLSDLLEKRRGVWTERFLLMALWARAAKSKNEGRYWRDFLILAHELSAGRPLEDVPIMAAIAQRTVSAALSGTPF
;
A
#
# COMPACT_ATOMS: atom_id res chain seq x y z
N MET A 1 10.24 -17.70 8.48
CA MET A 1 11.11 -17.13 9.54
C MET A 1 10.27 -16.19 10.39
N THR A 2 9.94 -16.57 11.62
CA THR A 2 9.20 -15.73 12.55
C THR A 2 10.11 -14.60 13.04
N ALA A 3 9.78 -13.37 12.67
CA ALA A 3 10.45 -12.19 13.18
C ALA A 3 10.32 -12.16 14.72
N LYS A 4 11.46 -12.16 15.43
CA LYS A 4 11.47 -11.97 16.89
C LYS A 4 10.80 -10.64 17.24
N PRO A 5 9.89 -10.60 18.22
CA PRO A 5 9.33 -9.35 18.70
C PRO A 5 10.45 -8.53 19.35
N TRP A 6 10.48 -7.25 19.03
CA TRP A 6 11.41 -6.25 19.54
C TRP A 6 11.26 -6.16 21.07
N SER A 7 12.28 -6.61 21.81
CA SER A 7 12.29 -6.55 23.26
C SER A 7 13.02 -5.31 23.76
N GLY A 8 12.32 -4.43 24.47
CA GLY A 8 12.89 -3.55 25.48
C GLY A 8 13.39 -2.18 25.03
N GLY A 9 12.48 -1.32 24.54
CA GLY A 9 12.65 0.14 24.59
C GLY A 9 11.39 0.76 25.15
N LEU A 10 11.50 1.88 25.85
CA LEU A 10 10.36 2.72 26.24
C LEU A 10 9.47 2.94 25.01
N PRO A 11 8.13 2.89 25.14
CA PRO A 11 7.26 3.17 24.00
C PRO A 11 7.65 4.52 23.40
N PRO A 12 7.69 4.65 22.06
CA PRO A 12 8.02 5.92 21.43
C PRO A 12 7.06 7.00 21.95
N PRO A 13 7.54 8.23 22.20
CA PRO A 13 6.70 9.31 22.67
C PRO A 13 5.50 9.49 21.74
N SER A 14 4.33 9.77 22.30
CA SER A 14 3.14 10.05 21.50
C SER A 14 3.41 11.22 20.53
N LEU A 15 2.69 11.27 19.39
CA LEU A 15 2.81 12.39 18.45
C LEU A 15 2.60 13.74 19.14
N GLU A 16 1.74 13.80 20.15
CA GLU A 16 1.52 14.99 21.00
C GLU A 16 2.74 15.34 21.86
N GLN A 17 3.40 14.34 22.46
CA GLN A 17 4.62 14.53 23.24
C GLN A 17 5.79 14.97 22.36
N THR A 18 5.90 14.44 21.14
CA THR A 18 6.92 14.86 20.17
C THR A 18 6.65 16.28 19.64
N ALA A 19 5.38 16.66 19.47
CA ALA A 19 4.99 18.01 19.09
C ALA A 19 5.16 19.05 20.20
N ALA A 20 5.02 18.64 21.47
CA ALA A 20 5.09 19.54 22.64
C ALA A 20 6.53 19.82 23.11
N ALA A 21 7.48 18.94 22.82
CA ALA A 21 8.75 18.89 23.54
C ALA A 21 9.79 19.96 23.18
N ASP A 22 9.69 20.71 22.07
CA ASP A 22 10.65 21.80 21.78
C ASP A 22 10.24 22.69 20.58
N THR A 23 9.06 23.28 20.65
CA THR A 23 8.50 24.15 19.61
C THR A 23 9.26 25.46 19.37
N LEU A 24 10.41 25.67 19.99
CA LEU A 24 11.16 26.92 19.90
C LEU A 24 12.33 26.86 18.93
N SER A 25 12.64 25.71 18.34
CA SER A 25 13.67 25.62 17.29
C SER A 25 13.08 25.60 15.89
N PRO A 26 13.82 26.09 14.86
CA PRO A 26 13.40 26.01 13.46
C PRO A 26 13.03 24.58 13.01
N ALA A 27 13.79 23.57 13.43
CA ALA A 27 13.54 22.17 13.10
C ALA A 27 12.28 21.64 13.79
N ALA A 28 12.05 22.00 15.06
CA ALA A 28 10.85 21.60 15.78
C ALA A 28 9.60 22.21 15.17
N LEU A 29 9.64 23.49 14.76
CA LEU A 29 8.52 24.12 14.04
C LEU A 29 8.19 23.37 12.75
N ARG A 30 9.19 22.98 11.97
CA ARG A 30 9.01 22.19 10.75
C ARG A 30 8.32 20.85 11.05
N ARG A 31 8.80 20.10 12.05
CA ARG A 31 8.21 18.84 12.49
C ARG A 31 6.76 19.01 12.91
N THR A 32 6.46 20.04 13.69
CA THR A 32 5.11 20.34 14.15
C THR A 32 4.16 20.64 12.97
N ILE A 33 4.64 21.35 11.93
CA ILE A 33 3.85 21.60 10.71
C ILE A 33 3.54 20.31 9.96
N ILE A 34 4.48 19.37 9.86
CA ILE A 34 4.23 18.06 9.22
C ILE A 34 3.22 17.26 10.03
N LEU A 35 3.45 17.13 11.34
CA LEU A 35 2.58 16.37 12.22
C LEU A 35 1.14 16.89 12.19
N ARG A 36 0.95 18.20 12.04
CA ARG A 36 -0.37 18.81 11.82
C ARG A 36 -1.14 18.20 10.66
N ASN A 37 -0.44 17.82 9.58
CA ASN A 37 -1.07 17.21 8.40
C ASN A 37 -1.54 15.76 8.66
N TRP A 38 -1.05 15.15 9.73
CA TRP A 38 -1.33 13.76 10.12
C TRP A 38 -2.26 13.63 11.33
N ILE A 39 -2.81 14.75 11.79
CA ILE A 39 -3.77 14.80 12.90
C ILE A 39 -5.15 15.16 12.33
N PRO A 40 -6.23 14.48 12.79
CA PRO A 40 -7.60 14.85 12.45
C PRO A 40 -7.88 16.33 12.67
N GLU A 41 -8.75 16.92 11.87
CA GLU A 41 -8.97 18.37 11.89
C GLU A 41 -9.43 18.87 13.26
N ASP A 42 -10.32 18.12 13.90
CA ASP A 42 -10.86 18.44 15.21
C ASP A 42 -9.80 18.48 16.32
N ASP A 43 -8.71 17.71 16.18
CA ASP A 43 -7.63 17.61 17.17
C ASP A 43 -6.47 18.59 16.93
N ARG A 44 -6.50 19.38 15.83
CA ARG A 44 -5.39 20.30 15.47
C ARG A 44 -5.24 21.52 16.34
N ALA A 45 -6.24 21.88 17.16
CA ALA A 45 -6.25 23.13 17.90
C ALA A 45 -5.00 23.34 18.80
N GLY A 46 -4.49 22.27 19.44
CA GLY A 46 -3.28 22.29 20.25
C GLY A 46 -2.03 22.57 19.43
N VAL A 47 -1.87 21.85 18.34
CA VAL A 47 -0.75 21.98 17.40
C VAL A 47 -0.74 23.36 16.73
N ASP A 48 -1.91 23.87 16.33
CA ASP A 48 -2.04 25.20 15.75
C ASP A 48 -1.66 26.31 16.73
N ARG A 49 -1.99 26.16 18.02
CA ARG A 49 -1.50 27.09 19.07
C ARG A 49 0.01 27.03 19.19
N ALA A 50 0.61 25.85 19.17
CA ALA A 50 2.07 25.70 19.26
C ALA A 50 2.78 26.35 18.05
N ILE A 51 2.29 26.14 16.83
CA ILE A 51 2.80 26.78 15.62
C ILE A 51 2.69 28.30 15.71
N ARG A 52 1.53 28.84 16.11
CA ARG A 52 1.35 30.29 16.29
C ARG A 52 2.33 30.85 17.33
N LYS A 53 2.45 30.21 18.49
CA LYS A 53 3.37 30.61 19.55
C LYS A 53 4.82 30.68 19.08
N ALA A 54 5.28 29.68 18.31
CA ALA A 54 6.63 29.67 17.74
C ALA A 54 6.82 30.85 16.76
N ARG A 55 5.88 31.06 15.84
CA ARG A 55 5.93 32.17 14.88
C ARG A 55 5.90 33.55 15.54
N THR A 56 5.07 33.74 16.55
CA THR A 56 5.01 35.01 17.32
C THR A 56 6.35 35.30 18.05
N LYS A 57 7.10 34.26 18.43
CA LYS A 57 8.45 34.41 18.99
C LYS A 57 9.55 34.59 17.93
N GLY A 58 9.19 34.75 16.65
CA GLY A 58 10.14 34.98 15.56
C GLY A 58 10.84 33.72 15.07
N VAL A 59 10.39 32.51 15.44
CA VAL A 59 11.00 31.26 14.96
C VAL A 59 10.71 31.12 13.48
N ILE A 60 11.78 31.10 12.66
CA ILE A 60 11.72 30.83 11.23
C ILE A 60 11.76 29.31 11.03
N CYS A 61 10.86 28.77 10.17
CA CYS A 61 10.83 27.35 9.87
C CYS A 61 12.12 26.91 9.18
N ALA A 62 12.72 25.81 9.63
CA ALA A 62 13.90 25.24 8.99
C ALA A 62 13.56 24.79 7.56
N GLN A 63 14.46 25.06 6.64
CA GLN A 63 14.36 24.50 5.30
C GLN A 63 14.66 22.99 5.31
N TRP A 64 14.12 22.28 4.32
CA TRP A 64 14.47 20.90 4.08
C TRP A 64 15.84 20.77 3.45
N ASN A 65 16.54 19.71 3.80
CA ASN A 65 17.74 19.34 3.05
C ASN A 65 17.37 18.98 1.61
N ALA A 66 18.30 19.12 0.70
CA ALA A 66 18.13 18.61 -0.66
C ALA A 66 17.78 17.12 -0.61
N PRO A 67 16.79 16.66 -1.41
CA PRO A 67 16.40 15.26 -1.40
C PRO A 67 17.58 14.37 -1.83
N PRO A 68 17.89 13.32 -1.06
CA PRO A 68 18.92 12.37 -1.47
C PRO A 68 18.44 11.57 -2.70
N LYS A 69 19.38 10.91 -3.38
CA LYS A 69 19.02 9.90 -4.38
C LYS A 69 18.35 8.72 -3.67
N LEU A 70 17.05 8.59 -3.88
CA LEU A 70 16.20 7.58 -3.25
C LEU A 70 15.99 6.41 -4.21
N SER A 71 16.12 5.18 -3.73
CA SER A 71 15.62 3.96 -4.35
C SER A 71 14.43 3.45 -3.55
N ILE A 72 13.36 3.08 -4.22
CA ILE A 72 12.11 2.63 -3.63
C ILE A 72 11.78 1.27 -4.26
N LEU A 73 11.78 0.21 -3.46
CA LEU A 73 11.23 -1.08 -3.84
C LEU A 73 9.80 -1.16 -3.32
N ALA A 74 8.88 -1.48 -4.19
CA ALA A 74 7.47 -1.67 -3.86
C ALA A 74 7.10 -3.14 -4.08
N LEU A 75 6.55 -3.76 -3.05
CA LEU A 75 6.04 -5.12 -3.11
C LEU A 75 4.62 -5.10 -3.71
N PRO A 76 4.19 -6.18 -4.40
CA PRO A 76 2.82 -6.32 -4.83
C PRO A 76 1.86 -6.44 -3.63
N ILE A 77 0.58 -6.17 -3.86
CA ILE A 77 -0.46 -6.33 -2.84
C ILE A 77 -0.75 -7.82 -2.69
N ASP A 78 -0.68 -8.33 -1.47
CA ASP A 78 -1.02 -9.70 -1.14
C ASP A 78 -2.55 -9.94 -1.01
N GLY A 79 -2.95 -11.20 -0.80
CA GLY A 79 -4.34 -11.59 -0.62
C GLY A 79 -5.03 -10.93 0.58
N SER A 80 -4.28 -10.51 1.60
CA SER A 80 -4.81 -9.78 2.76
C SER A 80 -4.99 -8.26 2.50
N GLY A 81 -4.60 -7.78 1.32
CA GLY A 81 -4.58 -6.37 0.96
C GLY A 81 -3.40 -5.59 1.56
N ALA A 82 -2.34 -6.28 1.99
CA ALA A 82 -1.14 -5.66 2.52
C ALA A 82 -0.02 -5.61 1.46
N TYR A 83 0.82 -4.57 1.53
CA TYR A 83 2.01 -4.44 0.68
C TYR A 83 3.05 -3.52 1.32
N GLY A 84 4.31 -3.72 0.95
CA GLY A 84 5.44 -3.01 1.52
C GLY A 84 6.07 -2.02 0.57
N LEU A 85 6.59 -0.93 1.11
CA LEU A 85 7.50 -0.01 0.44
C LEU A 85 8.82 0.01 1.20
N ILE A 86 9.92 -0.35 0.55
CA ILE A 86 11.27 -0.32 1.12
C ILE A 86 12.02 0.86 0.52
N LEU A 87 12.55 1.70 1.39
CA LEU A 87 13.22 2.94 1.02
C LEU A 87 14.70 2.87 1.38
N THR A 88 15.55 3.17 0.41
CA THR A 88 17.00 3.26 0.63
C THR A 88 17.58 4.52 0.02
N THR A 89 18.60 5.07 0.64
CA THR A 89 19.38 6.19 0.06
C THR A 89 20.76 5.71 -0.31
N LYS A 90 21.30 6.28 -1.41
CA LYS A 90 22.65 5.97 -1.89
C LYS A 90 23.58 7.14 -1.62
N PRO A 91 24.12 7.38 -0.44
CA PRO A 91 25.48 7.87 -0.35
C PRO A 91 26.27 7.37 0.86
N GLY A 92 27.61 7.28 0.68
CA GLY A 92 28.56 7.05 1.77
C GLY A 92 28.67 5.60 2.27
N LYS A 93 29.21 5.46 3.49
CA LYS A 93 29.40 4.16 4.16
C LYS A 93 28.11 3.63 4.80
N THR A 94 27.20 4.54 5.17
CA THR A 94 25.89 4.26 5.74
C THR A 94 24.80 4.97 4.95
N GLY A 95 23.55 4.58 5.13
CA GLY A 95 22.40 5.19 4.47
C GLY A 95 21.09 4.94 5.19
N LEU A 96 20.02 5.54 4.68
CA LEU A 96 18.67 5.20 5.09
C LEU A 96 18.35 3.78 4.64
N PHE A 97 17.80 2.98 5.55
CA PHE A 97 17.07 1.78 5.28
C PHE A 97 15.76 1.85 6.05
N GLY A 98 14.66 2.01 5.37
CA GLY A 98 13.35 2.18 5.98
C GLY A 98 12.27 1.40 5.26
N GLY A 99 11.18 1.14 5.94
CA GLY A 99 10.04 0.44 5.38
C GLY A 99 8.71 0.98 5.87
N VAL A 100 7.71 0.86 5.03
CA VAL A 100 6.31 1.18 5.32
C VAL A 100 5.46 0.01 4.88
N LEU A 101 4.74 -0.60 5.82
CA LEU A 101 3.72 -1.60 5.55
C LEU A 101 2.37 -0.91 5.45
N LEU A 102 1.76 -1.02 4.30
CA LEU A 102 0.46 -0.48 3.94
C LEU A 102 -0.58 -1.60 3.93
N LYS A 103 -1.82 -1.31 4.29
CA LYS A 103 -2.91 -2.27 4.19
C LYS A 103 -4.21 -1.58 3.81
N GLN A 104 -4.93 -2.15 2.81
CA GLN A 104 -6.29 -1.72 2.45
C GLN A 104 -7.18 -1.71 3.72
N ASN A 105 -8.11 -0.79 3.80
CA ASN A 105 -9.04 -0.63 4.93
C ASN A 105 -8.39 -0.41 6.31
N PHE A 106 -7.06 -0.42 6.41
CA PHE A 106 -6.33 -0.17 7.66
C PHE A 106 -5.54 1.16 7.62
N GLY A 107 -4.84 1.41 6.52
CA GLY A 107 -3.92 2.53 6.37
C GLY A 107 -2.45 2.11 6.55
N LEU A 108 -1.69 2.88 7.29
CA LEU A 108 -0.29 2.60 7.61
C LEU A 108 -0.23 1.61 8.78
N ARG A 109 0.19 0.35 8.52
CA ARG A 109 0.18 -0.72 9.52
C ARG A 109 1.46 -0.75 10.35
N ASP A 110 2.61 -0.59 9.69
CA ASP A 110 3.91 -0.57 10.34
C ASP A 110 4.87 0.36 9.59
N ILE A 111 5.76 1.00 10.34
CA ILE A 111 6.76 1.91 9.79
C ILE A 111 8.02 1.79 10.62
N TRP A 112 9.14 1.59 9.96
CA TRP A 112 10.44 1.56 10.58
C TRP A 112 11.45 2.37 9.77
N CYS A 113 12.50 2.88 10.43
CA CYS A 113 13.49 3.74 9.82
C CYS A 113 14.82 3.63 10.56
N ASP A 114 15.84 3.13 9.88
CA ASP A 114 17.25 3.15 10.28
C ASP A 114 17.99 4.12 9.36
N ARG A 115 18.59 5.16 9.93
CA ARG A 115 19.25 6.24 9.17
C ARG A 115 20.72 5.98 8.91
N ASP A 116 21.33 5.11 9.68
CA ASP A 116 22.79 4.89 9.70
C ASP A 116 23.18 3.44 9.40
N LYS A 117 22.30 2.71 8.69
CA LYS A 117 22.53 1.30 8.38
C LYS A 117 23.74 1.15 7.46
N PRO A 118 24.69 0.23 7.78
CA PRO A 118 25.83 -0.06 6.92
C PRO A 118 25.41 -0.49 5.51
N ARG A 119 26.10 0.00 4.49
CA ARG A 119 25.70 -0.22 3.09
C ARG A 119 25.66 -1.69 2.69
N HIS A 120 26.60 -2.51 3.23
CA HIS A 120 26.63 -3.96 2.92
C HIS A 120 25.41 -4.68 3.50
N GLU A 121 24.95 -4.28 4.71
CA GLU A 121 23.74 -4.84 5.31
C GLU A 121 22.47 -4.43 4.54
N ILE A 122 22.42 -3.18 4.01
CA ILE A 122 21.34 -2.75 3.13
C ILE A 122 21.32 -3.62 1.88
N GLY A 123 22.50 -3.85 1.25
CA GLY A 123 22.62 -4.70 0.06
C GLY A 123 22.08 -6.11 0.30
N GLN A 124 22.53 -6.78 1.35
CA GLN A 124 22.07 -8.12 1.72
C GLN A 124 20.56 -8.17 2.00
N ALA A 125 20.02 -7.17 2.70
CA ALA A 125 18.58 -7.12 2.97
C ALA A 125 17.74 -6.93 1.68
N ILE A 126 18.23 -6.11 0.74
CA ILE A 126 17.57 -5.91 -0.55
C ILE A 126 17.64 -7.18 -1.42
N GLU A 127 18.80 -7.86 -1.47
CA GLU A 127 18.97 -9.14 -2.18
C GLU A 127 17.97 -10.17 -1.67
N GLY A 128 17.87 -10.35 -0.34
CA GLY A 128 16.89 -11.28 0.25
C GLY A 128 15.45 -10.92 -0.06
N ILE A 129 15.09 -9.64 -0.08
CA ILE A 129 13.73 -9.21 -0.46
C ILE A 129 13.45 -9.56 -1.92
N LEU A 130 14.39 -9.32 -2.83
CA LEU A 130 14.23 -9.59 -4.26
C LEU A 130 14.21 -11.08 -4.59
N GLU A 131 14.87 -11.92 -3.79
CA GLU A 131 14.81 -13.38 -3.93
C GLU A 131 13.46 -13.95 -3.48
N ASP A 132 12.88 -13.38 -2.41
CA ASP A 132 11.68 -13.91 -1.78
C ASP A 132 10.37 -13.29 -2.30
N THR A 133 10.44 -12.19 -3.08
CA THR A 133 9.25 -11.43 -3.47
C THR A 133 9.32 -10.90 -4.90
N ALA A 134 8.14 -10.59 -5.47
CA ALA A 134 8.01 -9.89 -6.75
C ALA A 134 8.14 -8.36 -6.61
N ALA A 135 9.05 -7.87 -5.75
CA ALA A 135 9.26 -6.44 -5.57
C ALA A 135 9.87 -5.79 -6.82
N ILE A 136 9.41 -4.59 -7.15
CA ILE A 136 9.92 -3.80 -8.29
C ILE A 136 10.42 -2.42 -7.84
N GLU A 137 11.40 -1.87 -8.55
CA GLU A 137 11.82 -0.50 -8.30
C GLU A 137 10.83 0.49 -8.96
N VAL A 138 10.30 1.42 -8.13
CA VAL A 138 9.27 2.37 -8.57
C VAL A 138 9.74 3.82 -8.49
N GLU A 139 9.04 4.68 -9.23
CA GLU A 139 9.25 6.12 -9.17
C GLU A 139 8.71 6.72 -7.85
N ARG A 140 9.32 7.84 -7.42
CA ARG A 140 8.95 8.53 -6.17
C ARG A 140 7.47 8.91 -6.11
N GLN A 141 6.88 9.26 -7.24
CA GLN A 141 5.47 9.64 -7.30
C GLN A 141 4.54 8.56 -6.76
N TYR A 142 4.87 7.28 -6.97
CA TYR A 142 4.10 6.15 -6.41
C TYR A 142 4.12 6.15 -4.87
N LEU A 143 5.30 6.35 -4.26
CA LEU A 143 5.42 6.50 -2.81
C LEU A 143 4.50 7.60 -2.28
N ASP A 144 4.52 8.77 -2.94
CA ASP A 144 3.73 9.93 -2.50
C ASP A 144 2.22 9.66 -2.57
N VAL A 145 1.76 9.01 -3.63
CA VAL A 145 0.35 8.62 -3.82
C VAL A 145 -0.06 7.57 -2.78
N ALA A 146 0.72 6.51 -2.63
CA ALA A 146 0.44 5.41 -1.70
C ALA A 146 0.38 5.89 -0.24
N LEU A 147 1.33 6.73 0.19
CA LEU A 147 1.34 7.27 1.55
C LEU A 147 0.17 8.20 1.83
N ARG A 148 -0.17 9.11 0.91
CA ARG A 148 -1.32 10.03 1.09
C ARG A 148 -2.62 9.27 1.22
N HIS A 149 -2.83 8.27 0.37
CA HIS A 149 -4.02 7.43 0.38
C HIS A 149 -4.17 6.67 1.70
N HIS A 150 -3.11 5.96 2.13
CA HIS A 150 -3.14 5.16 3.34
C HIS A 150 -3.13 6.00 4.64
N LEU A 151 -2.55 7.19 4.61
CA LEU A 151 -2.73 8.18 5.69
C LEU A 151 -4.20 8.55 5.84
N ALA A 152 -4.90 8.83 4.74
CA ALA A 152 -6.32 9.18 4.80
C ALA A 152 -7.17 8.02 5.35
N ILE A 153 -6.91 6.78 4.91
CA ILE A 153 -7.57 5.59 5.45
C ILE A 153 -7.29 5.44 6.95
N GLY A 154 -6.03 5.57 7.37
CA GLY A 154 -5.67 5.49 8.79
C GLY A 154 -6.40 6.52 9.64
N LEU A 155 -6.38 7.78 9.21
CA LEU A 155 -7.04 8.87 9.94
C LEU A 155 -8.57 8.70 10.01
N SER A 156 -9.22 8.24 8.93
CA SER A 156 -10.68 7.95 8.95
C SER A 156 -11.04 6.81 9.91
N ASN A 157 -10.08 5.94 10.23
CA ASN A 157 -10.22 4.85 11.18
C ASN A 157 -9.69 5.23 12.60
N GLY A 158 -9.42 6.51 12.86
CA GLY A 158 -8.89 6.99 14.15
C GLY A 158 -7.44 6.55 14.42
N ARG A 159 -6.67 6.16 13.41
CA ARG A 159 -5.28 5.70 13.56
C ARG A 159 -4.30 6.77 13.11
N LEU A 160 -3.47 7.21 14.03
CA LEU A 160 -2.38 8.14 13.75
C LEU A 160 -1.13 7.36 13.26
N PRO A 161 -0.34 7.92 12.33
CA PRO A 161 0.92 7.30 11.94
C PRO A 161 1.92 7.33 13.09
N THR A 162 2.86 6.38 13.10
CA THR A 162 3.93 6.34 14.09
C THR A 162 4.96 7.46 13.84
N PRO A 163 5.74 7.88 14.86
CA PRO A 163 6.81 8.86 14.71
C PRO A 163 7.88 8.47 13.68
N ALA A 164 8.02 7.18 13.35
CA ALA A 164 8.93 6.71 12.32
C ALA A 164 8.62 7.27 10.94
N LEU A 165 7.34 7.60 10.64
CA LEU A 165 6.98 8.28 9.39
C LEU A 165 7.64 9.66 9.28
N LEU A 166 7.74 10.40 10.39
CA LEU A 166 8.45 11.67 10.42
C LEU A 166 9.94 11.48 10.12
N ALA A 167 10.54 10.43 10.69
CA ALA A 167 11.93 10.09 10.40
C ALA A 167 12.16 9.79 8.91
N ILE A 168 11.24 9.05 8.27
CA ILE A 168 11.28 8.82 6.82
C ILE A 168 11.11 10.14 6.06
N ALA A 169 10.09 10.96 6.37
CA ALA A 169 9.85 12.24 5.70
C ALA A 169 11.07 13.16 5.75
N GLU A 170 11.75 13.25 6.90
CA GLU A 170 12.99 14.00 7.05
C GLU A 170 14.15 13.42 6.21
N SER A 171 14.25 12.11 6.13
CA SER A 171 15.34 11.42 5.44
C SER A 171 15.20 11.48 3.91
N VAL A 172 13.98 11.54 3.40
CA VAL A 172 13.71 11.61 1.94
C VAL A 172 13.66 13.03 1.39
N GLY A 173 14.03 14.04 2.18
CA GLY A 173 14.14 15.42 1.73
C GLY A 173 12.86 16.23 1.82
N GLY A 174 12.05 15.97 2.83
CA GLY A 174 10.94 16.82 3.20
C GLY A 174 9.74 16.74 2.29
N VAL A 175 8.86 15.81 2.58
CA VAL A 175 7.57 15.74 1.91
C VAL A 175 6.49 16.00 2.97
N GLU A 176 5.67 16.99 2.71
CA GLU A 176 4.44 17.19 3.47
C GLU A 176 3.37 16.26 2.91
N TRP A 177 3.40 14.98 3.28
CA TRP A 177 2.32 14.07 2.91
C TRP A 177 1.05 14.48 3.64
N ARG A 178 0.13 15.10 2.90
CA ARG A 178 -1.20 15.38 3.39
C ARG A 178 -2.09 14.18 3.10
N ALA A 179 -2.86 13.77 4.08
CA ALA A 179 -3.83 12.70 3.92
C ALA A 179 -4.82 13.06 2.78
N SER A 180 -4.91 12.22 1.77
CA SER A 180 -5.80 12.40 0.63
C SER A 180 -6.15 11.03 0.06
N ARG A 181 -7.39 10.59 0.31
CA ARG A 181 -7.87 9.32 -0.22
C ARG A 181 -8.01 9.41 -1.74
N LEU A 182 -7.59 8.36 -2.44
CA LEU A 182 -7.89 8.20 -3.85
C LEU A 182 -9.41 8.02 -4.01
N ASP A 183 -9.99 8.76 -4.91
CA ASP A 183 -11.28 8.45 -5.49
C ASP A 183 -11.04 7.36 -6.54
N ILE A 184 -11.43 6.13 -6.22
CA ILE A 184 -11.10 4.94 -6.99
C ILE A 184 -11.69 5.05 -8.40
N ASP A 185 -12.98 5.40 -8.52
CA ASP A 185 -13.65 5.48 -9.82
C ASP A 185 -13.10 6.63 -10.66
N ALA A 186 -12.87 7.79 -10.06
CA ALA A 186 -12.26 8.92 -10.77
C ALA A 186 -10.82 8.62 -11.22
N GLU A 187 -10.03 7.92 -10.42
CA GLU A 187 -8.67 7.56 -10.78
C GLU A 187 -8.63 6.48 -11.87
N ILE A 188 -9.51 5.47 -11.82
CA ILE A 188 -9.72 4.51 -12.90
C ILE A 188 -10.05 5.25 -14.19
N ALA A 189 -11.07 6.09 -14.19
CA ALA A 189 -11.50 6.85 -15.36
C ALA A 189 -10.38 7.72 -15.93
N ARG A 190 -9.63 8.40 -15.05
CA ARG A 190 -8.48 9.24 -15.44
C ARG A 190 -7.40 8.43 -16.15
N VAL A 191 -6.95 7.31 -15.55
CA VAL A 191 -5.86 6.49 -16.13
C VAL A 191 -6.34 5.75 -17.37
N TYR A 192 -7.59 5.29 -17.38
CA TYR A 192 -8.20 4.60 -18.52
C TYR A 192 -8.33 5.53 -19.74
N SER A 193 -8.61 6.80 -19.55
CA SER A 193 -8.68 7.80 -20.64
C SER A 193 -7.33 8.08 -21.33
N GLU A 194 -6.23 7.62 -20.75
CA GLU A 194 -4.88 7.75 -21.32
C GLU A 194 -4.52 6.56 -22.24
N LEU A 195 -5.35 5.49 -22.26
CA LEU A 195 -5.13 4.34 -23.13
C LEU A 195 -5.49 4.69 -24.58
N ASP A 196 -4.75 4.10 -25.53
CA ASP A 196 -5.13 4.17 -26.93
C ASP A 196 -6.49 3.49 -27.16
N PRO A 197 -7.41 4.07 -27.95
CA PRO A 197 -8.68 3.44 -28.29
C PRO A 197 -8.55 2.00 -28.82
N ALA A 198 -7.46 1.67 -29.48
CA ALA A 198 -7.18 0.31 -29.90
C ALA A 198 -6.95 -0.64 -28.72
N GLU A 199 -6.29 -0.18 -27.64
CA GLU A 199 -6.00 -0.99 -26.45
C GLU A 199 -7.27 -1.38 -25.68
N ILE A 200 -8.31 -0.53 -25.75
CA ILE A 200 -9.62 -0.73 -25.11
C ILE A 200 -10.71 -1.23 -26.07
N ALA A 201 -10.34 -1.68 -27.27
CA ALA A 201 -11.28 -2.35 -28.15
C ALA A 201 -11.80 -3.65 -27.50
N PRO A 202 -13.08 -4.05 -27.71
CA PRO A 202 -13.68 -5.20 -27.03
C PRO A 202 -12.87 -6.50 -27.13
N ALA A 203 -12.23 -6.76 -28.28
CA ALA A 203 -11.38 -7.92 -28.48
C ALA A 203 -10.11 -7.89 -27.59
N ASN A 204 -9.52 -6.71 -27.38
CA ASN A 204 -8.35 -6.54 -26.55
C ASN A 204 -8.68 -6.59 -25.06
N ILE A 205 -9.84 -6.06 -24.65
CA ILE A 205 -10.37 -6.25 -23.30
C ILE A 205 -10.57 -7.73 -23.01
N ALA A 206 -11.24 -8.46 -23.91
CA ALA A 206 -11.45 -9.91 -23.75
C ALA A 206 -10.13 -10.69 -23.68
N ALA A 207 -9.15 -10.33 -24.50
CA ALA A 207 -7.82 -10.95 -24.49
C ALA A 207 -7.07 -10.64 -23.17
N SER A 208 -7.17 -9.41 -22.65
CA SER A 208 -6.63 -9.00 -21.35
C SER A 208 -7.26 -9.81 -20.23
N LEU A 209 -8.59 -9.86 -20.13
CA LEU A 209 -9.30 -10.63 -19.11
C LEU A 209 -8.93 -12.12 -19.15
N LYS A 210 -8.83 -12.71 -20.36
CA LYS A 210 -8.41 -14.10 -20.50
C LYS A 210 -7.01 -14.36 -19.94
N ARG A 211 -6.03 -13.48 -20.22
CA ARG A 211 -4.67 -13.63 -19.69
C ARG A 211 -4.63 -13.60 -18.16
N THR A 212 -5.47 -12.78 -17.55
CA THR A 212 -5.48 -12.64 -16.09
C THR A 212 -5.92 -13.91 -15.36
N GLY A 213 -6.72 -14.76 -15.98
CA GLY A 213 -7.16 -16.04 -15.43
C GLY A 213 -6.03 -17.00 -15.05
N GLU A 214 -4.88 -16.87 -15.72
CA GLU A 214 -3.71 -17.73 -15.47
C GLU A 214 -2.75 -17.19 -14.39
N TRP A 215 -2.95 -15.96 -13.91
CA TRP A 215 -1.98 -15.30 -13.04
C TRP A 215 -1.72 -16.02 -11.71
N LEU A 216 -2.75 -16.64 -11.12
CA LEU A 216 -2.57 -17.38 -9.86
C LEU A 216 -1.62 -18.59 -10.00
N HIS A 217 -1.39 -19.07 -11.22
CA HIS A 217 -0.51 -20.18 -11.52
C HIS A 217 0.82 -19.76 -12.12
N GLN A 218 0.89 -18.59 -12.76
CA GLN A 218 2.05 -18.17 -13.53
C GLN A 218 2.84 -17.02 -12.91
N GLU A 219 2.19 -16.20 -12.07
CA GLU A 219 2.79 -14.96 -11.60
C GLU A 219 2.89 -14.94 -10.07
N SER A 220 4.11 -14.79 -9.57
CA SER A 220 4.39 -14.81 -8.14
C SER A 220 3.68 -13.68 -7.36
N PHE A 221 3.37 -12.55 -7.99
CA PHE A 221 2.62 -11.48 -7.36
C PHE A 221 1.18 -11.86 -7.00
N ALA A 222 0.63 -12.89 -7.63
CA ALA A 222 -0.76 -13.33 -7.43
C ALA A 222 -0.90 -14.58 -6.55
N GLU A 223 0.20 -15.21 -6.15
CA GLU A 223 0.20 -16.48 -5.39
C GLU A 223 -0.66 -16.47 -4.14
N SER A 224 -0.71 -15.34 -3.44
CA SER A 224 -1.47 -15.15 -2.20
C SER A 224 -2.89 -14.60 -2.42
N TRP A 225 -3.36 -14.45 -3.66
CA TRP A 225 -4.67 -13.87 -3.93
C TRP A 225 -5.79 -14.88 -3.71
N PHE A 226 -6.28 -14.92 -2.50
CA PHE A 226 -7.47 -15.64 -2.06
C PHE A 226 -7.98 -15.00 -0.77
N GLU A 227 -9.22 -15.27 -0.42
CA GLU A 227 -9.81 -14.81 0.82
C GLU A 227 -9.66 -15.89 1.90
N ASN A 228 -9.32 -15.46 3.12
CA ASN A 228 -9.12 -16.41 4.24
C ASN A 228 -9.43 -15.70 5.57
N ASP A 229 -10.72 -15.51 5.84
CA ASP A 229 -11.18 -14.93 7.08
C ASP A 229 -12.36 -15.74 7.66
N ALA A 230 -12.89 -15.30 8.80
CA ALA A 230 -13.96 -15.99 9.49
C ALA A 230 -15.26 -16.09 8.67
N GLU A 231 -15.53 -15.12 7.76
CA GLU A 231 -16.71 -15.17 6.89
C GLU A 231 -16.56 -16.27 5.83
N VAL A 232 -15.37 -16.45 5.27
CA VAL A 232 -15.02 -17.54 4.35
C VAL A 232 -15.22 -18.89 5.05
N SER A 233 -14.63 -19.06 6.24
CA SER A 233 -14.73 -20.31 7.00
C SER A 233 -16.18 -20.64 7.32
N ALA A 234 -16.96 -19.68 7.80
CA ALA A 234 -18.36 -19.88 8.11
C ALA A 234 -19.19 -20.29 6.89
N MET A 235 -18.98 -19.63 5.73
CA MET A 235 -19.68 -19.96 4.49
C MET A 235 -19.36 -21.40 4.04
N ILE A 236 -18.10 -21.82 4.09
CA ILE A 236 -17.68 -23.15 3.68
C ILE A 236 -18.21 -24.21 4.63
N ASP A 237 -18.21 -23.95 5.94
CA ASP A 237 -18.78 -24.83 6.94
C ASP A 237 -20.30 -25.03 6.74
N GLU A 238 -21.05 -23.95 6.43
CA GLU A 238 -22.49 -24.01 6.11
C GLU A 238 -22.79 -24.82 4.84
N MET A 239 -21.86 -24.82 3.89
CA MET A 239 -21.98 -25.57 2.63
C MET A 239 -21.36 -26.98 2.70
N SER A 240 -20.97 -27.43 3.90
CA SER A 240 -20.38 -28.74 4.10
C SER A 240 -21.25 -29.87 3.51
N GLY A 241 -20.65 -30.68 2.63
CA GLY A 241 -21.34 -31.76 1.92
C GLY A 241 -21.85 -31.41 0.51
N GLN A 242 -21.71 -30.17 0.08
CA GLN A 242 -21.88 -29.79 -1.32
C GLN A 242 -20.59 -30.06 -2.11
N ASP A 243 -20.68 -30.07 -3.45
CA ASP A 243 -19.51 -30.20 -4.30
C ASP A 243 -18.71 -28.90 -4.38
N ASP A 244 -17.42 -29.01 -4.70
CA ASP A 244 -16.50 -27.87 -4.73
C ASP A 244 -16.91 -26.79 -5.75
N ASP A 245 -17.59 -27.17 -6.84
CA ASP A 245 -18.06 -26.24 -7.86
C ASP A 245 -19.22 -25.40 -7.32
N ALA A 246 -20.15 -25.99 -6.56
CA ALA A 246 -21.23 -25.26 -5.91
C ALA A 246 -20.70 -24.29 -4.86
N ILE A 247 -19.72 -24.72 -4.04
CA ILE A 247 -19.07 -23.85 -3.04
C ILE A 247 -18.33 -22.70 -3.74
N THR A 248 -17.59 -23.01 -4.81
CA THR A 248 -16.86 -21.98 -5.60
C THR A 248 -17.83 -20.96 -6.21
N GLY A 249 -18.97 -21.42 -6.73
CA GLY A 249 -20.03 -20.55 -7.23
C GLY A 249 -20.56 -19.60 -6.18
N ALA A 250 -20.84 -20.10 -4.96
CA ALA A 250 -21.32 -19.28 -3.85
C ALA A 250 -20.23 -18.28 -3.36
N VAL A 251 -18.97 -18.70 -3.28
CA VAL A 251 -17.87 -17.78 -2.96
C VAL A 251 -17.79 -16.66 -3.98
N LEU A 252 -17.96 -16.96 -5.27
CA LEU A 252 -17.92 -15.95 -6.33
C LEU A 252 -19.11 -14.99 -6.26
N SER A 253 -20.36 -15.53 -6.16
CA SER A 253 -21.60 -14.76 -6.26
C SER A 253 -21.95 -14.00 -4.97
N ASP A 254 -21.62 -14.55 -3.80
CA ASP A 254 -22.08 -14.00 -2.53
C ASP A 254 -20.94 -13.30 -1.76
N LEU A 255 -19.76 -13.92 -1.69
CA LEU A 255 -18.64 -13.36 -0.94
C LEU A 255 -17.88 -12.32 -1.76
N LEU A 256 -17.36 -12.70 -2.95
CA LEU A 256 -16.54 -11.82 -3.77
C LEU A 256 -17.37 -10.68 -4.36
N GLU A 257 -18.65 -10.89 -4.63
CA GLU A 257 -19.54 -9.80 -5.06
C GLU A 257 -19.68 -8.72 -3.99
N LYS A 258 -19.83 -9.07 -2.72
CA LYS A 258 -19.81 -8.11 -1.59
C LYS A 258 -18.47 -7.38 -1.48
N ARG A 259 -17.38 -8.02 -1.90
CA ARG A 259 -15.99 -7.51 -1.86
C ARG A 259 -15.54 -6.90 -3.20
N ARG A 260 -16.43 -6.76 -4.16
CA ARG A 260 -16.14 -6.19 -5.49
C ARG A 260 -15.35 -4.88 -5.39
N GLY A 261 -15.79 -3.93 -4.57
CA GLY A 261 -15.09 -2.66 -4.38
C GLY A 261 -13.68 -2.80 -3.81
N VAL A 262 -13.45 -3.78 -2.93
CA VAL A 262 -12.10 -4.07 -2.37
C VAL A 262 -11.17 -4.59 -3.46
N TRP A 263 -11.66 -5.49 -4.33
CA TRP A 263 -10.87 -6.03 -5.44
C TRP A 263 -10.67 -4.99 -6.55
N THR A 264 -11.66 -4.13 -6.81
CA THR A 264 -11.52 -2.98 -7.72
C THR A 264 -10.39 -2.06 -7.29
N GLU A 265 -10.37 -1.66 -6.00
CA GLU A 265 -9.30 -0.85 -5.43
C GLU A 265 -7.95 -1.58 -5.50
N ARG A 266 -7.90 -2.88 -5.20
CA ARG A 266 -6.68 -3.70 -5.26
C ARG A 266 -6.09 -3.71 -6.68
N PHE A 267 -6.90 -3.96 -7.70
CA PHE A 267 -6.44 -3.96 -9.09
C PHE A 267 -6.02 -2.56 -9.56
N LEU A 268 -6.71 -1.49 -9.13
CA LEU A 268 -6.24 -0.13 -9.40
C LEU A 268 -4.86 0.12 -8.77
N LEU A 269 -4.68 -0.22 -7.49
CA LEU A 269 -3.40 -0.05 -6.80
C LEU A 269 -2.29 -0.87 -7.46
N MET A 270 -2.59 -2.09 -7.93
CA MET A 270 -1.66 -2.90 -8.72
C MET A 270 -1.36 -2.29 -10.11
N ALA A 271 -2.35 -1.66 -10.75
CA ALA A 271 -2.12 -0.92 -11.98
C ALA A 271 -1.16 0.26 -11.76
N LEU A 272 -1.36 1.03 -10.70
CA LEU A 272 -0.49 2.14 -10.33
C LEU A 272 0.92 1.67 -9.94
N TRP A 273 1.03 0.54 -9.21
CA TRP A 273 2.30 -0.11 -8.87
C TRP A 273 3.08 -0.51 -10.11
N ALA A 274 2.48 -1.28 -11.02
CA ALA A 274 3.14 -1.74 -12.23
C ALA A 274 3.46 -0.58 -13.20
N ARG A 275 2.58 0.43 -13.28
CA ARG A 275 2.80 1.63 -14.09
C ARG A 275 3.98 2.47 -13.61
N ALA A 276 4.21 2.49 -12.29
CA ALA A 276 5.30 3.24 -11.67
C ALA A 276 6.65 2.52 -11.75
N ALA A 277 6.71 1.30 -12.29
CA ALA A 277 7.93 0.54 -12.46
C ALA A 277 8.96 1.31 -13.30
N LYS A 278 10.21 1.35 -12.83
CA LYS A 278 11.31 1.92 -13.61
C LYS A 278 11.70 1.06 -14.80
N SER A 279 11.46 -0.24 -14.70
CA SER A 279 11.65 -1.20 -15.79
C SER A 279 10.33 -1.45 -16.51
N LYS A 280 10.32 -1.27 -17.84
CA LYS A 280 9.14 -1.56 -18.68
C LYS A 280 8.71 -3.02 -18.61
N ASN A 281 9.66 -3.94 -18.43
CA ASN A 281 9.35 -5.37 -18.33
C ASN A 281 8.63 -5.70 -17.01
N GLU A 282 9.07 -5.12 -15.90
CA GLU A 282 8.41 -5.28 -14.59
C GLU A 282 7.01 -4.65 -14.58
N GLY A 283 6.83 -3.54 -15.30
CA GLY A 283 5.55 -2.85 -15.43
C GLY A 283 4.60 -3.42 -16.49
N ARG A 284 4.95 -4.52 -17.20
CA ARG A 284 4.22 -5.00 -18.40
C ARG A 284 2.72 -5.21 -18.21
N TYR A 285 2.26 -5.54 -16.99
CA TYR A 285 0.85 -5.86 -16.70
C TYR A 285 -0.01 -4.66 -16.25
N TRP A 286 0.52 -3.43 -16.23
CA TRP A 286 -0.24 -2.31 -15.68
C TRP A 286 -1.58 -2.06 -16.41
N ARG A 287 -1.64 -2.32 -17.72
CA ARG A 287 -2.85 -2.19 -18.52
C ARG A 287 -3.88 -3.27 -18.17
N ASP A 288 -3.43 -4.49 -18.01
CA ASP A 288 -4.31 -5.61 -17.65
C ASP A 288 -4.93 -5.38 -16.27
N PHE A 289 -4.16 -4.90 -15.30
CA PHE A 289 -4.69 -4.49 -13.99
C PHE A 289 -5.70 -3.35 -14.08
N LEU A 290 -5.43 -2.35 -14.93
CA LEU A 290 -6.33 -1.22 -15.12
C LEU A 290 -7.64 -1.66 -15.78
N ILE A 291 -7.58 -2.54 -16.78
CA ILE A 291 -8.76 -3.12 -17.44
C ILE A 291 -9.59 -3.89 -16.40
N LEU A 292 -8.95 -4.73 -15.56
CA LEU A 292 -9.65 -5.43 -14.47
C LEU A 292 -10.38 -4.45 -13.53
N ALA A 293 -9.68 -3.41 -13.06
CA ALA A 293 -10.28 -2.41 -12.18
C ALA A 293 -11.47 -1.71 -12.84
N HIS A 294 -11.33 -1.34 -14.14
CA HIS A 294 -12.39 -0.71 -14.92
C HIS A 294 -13.61 -1.63 -15.10
N GLU A 295 -13.40 -2.87 -15.52
CA GLU A 295 -14.48 -3.81 -15.77
C GLU A 295 -15.24 -4.18 -14.49
N LEU A 296 -14.54 -4.31 -13.34
CA LEU A 296 -15.18 -4.51 -12.04
C LEU A 296 -15.97 -3.26 -11.59
N SER A 297 -15.40 -2.05 -11.73
CA SER A 297 -16.10 -0.79 -11.42
C SER A 297 -17.31 -0.58 -12.31
N ALA A 298 -17.24 -0.99 -13.59
CA ALA A 298 -18.36 -0.94 -14.53
C ALA A 298 -19.45 -2.00 -14.27
N GLY A 299 -19.27 -2.89 -13.28
CA GLY A 299 -20.26 -3.89 -12.90
C GLY A 299 -20.30 -5.13 -13.80
N ARG A 300 -19.20 -5.45 -14.51
CA ARG A 300 -19.12 -6.73 -15.25
C ARG A 300 -19.39 -7.89 -14.31
N PRO A 301 -20.24 -8.87 -14.66
CA PRO A 301 -20.47 -10.08 -13.87
C PRO A 301 -19.14 -10.76 -13.49
N LEU A 302 -18.98 -11.19 -12.23
CA LEU A 302 -17.70 -11.76 -11.77
C LEU A 302 -17.35 -13.08 -12.49
N GLU A 303 -18.35 -13.84 -12.91
CA GLU A 303 -18.18 -15.04 -13.73
C GLU A 303 -17.54 -14.76 -15.11
N ASP A 304 -17.71 -13.54 -15.62
CA ASP A 304 -17.11 -13.08 -16.89
C ASP A 304 -15.69 -12.50 -16.69
N VAL A 305 -15.16 -12.54 -15.45
CA VAL A 305 -13.81 -12.06 -15.11
C VAL A 305 -12.96 -13.23 -14.62
N PRO A 306 -12.17 -13.88 -15.49
CA PRO A 306 -11.50 -15.16 -15.20
C PRO A 306 -10.65 -15.17 -13.93
N ILE A 307 -9.97 -14.07 -13.62
CA ILE A 307 -9.18 -13.99 -12.36
C ILE A 307 -10.07 -14.07 -11.13
N MET A 308 -11.31 -13.56 -11.15
CA MET A 308 -12.22 -13.62 -10.00
C MET A 308 -12.71 -15.05 -9.76
N ALA A 309 -12.99 -15.81 -10.83
CA ALA A 309 -13.29 -17.24 -10.75
C ALA A 309 -12.10 -18.04 -10.19
N ALA A 310 -10.87 -17.73 -10.63
CA ALA A 310 -9.66 -18.36 -10.11
C ALA A 310 -9.42 -18.03 -8.63
N ILE A 311 -9.68 -16.79 -8.20
CA ILE A 311 -9.62 -16.38 -6.78
C ILE A 311 -10.66 -17.14 -5.95
N ALA A 312 -11.90 -17.28 -6.43
CA ALA A 312 -12.92 -18.06 -5.74
C ALA A 312 -12.49 -19.51 -5.56
N GLN A 313 -12.02 -20.16 -6.62
CA GLN A 313 -11.52 -21.53 -6.59
C GLN A 313 -10.35 -21.70 -5.61
N ARG A 314 -9.39 -20.76 -5.64
CA ARG A 314 -8.24 -20.76 -4.71
C ARG A 314 -8.66 -20.58 -3.27
N THR A 315 -9.66 -19.71 -3.01
CA THR A 315 -10.27 -19.48 -1.69
C THR A 315 -10.84 -20.79 -1.12
N VAL A 316 -11.65 -21.51 -1.90
CA VAL A 316 -12.22 -22.81 -1.50
C VAL A 316 -11.11 -23.82 -1.24
N SER A 317 -10.16 -23.96 -2.17
CA SER A 317 -9.05 -24.92 -2.03
C SER A 317 -8.19 -24.64 -0.79
N ALA A 318 -7.90 -23.38 -0.48
CA ALA A 318 -7.13 -22.99 0.71
C ALA A 318 -7.88 -23.30 2.00
N ALA A 319 -9.18 -23.03 2.07
CA ALA A 319 -9.99 -23.29 3.24
C ALA A 319 -10.16 -24.80 3.50
N LEU A 320 -10.44 -25.59 2.46
CA LEU A 320 -10.57 -27.06 2.58
C LEU A 320 -9.25 -27.76 2.96
N SER A 321 -8.11 -27.21 2.53
CA SER A 321 -6.77 -27.74 2.87
C SER A 321 -6.29 -27.33 4.26
N GLY A 322 -6.99 -26.44 4.96
CA GLY A 322 -6.57 -25.90 6.25
C GLY A 322 -5.27 -25.10 6.19
N THR A 323 -4.95 -24.52 5.06
CA THR A 323 -3.71 -23.73 4.84
C THR A 323 -3.80 -22.41 5.62
N PRO A 324 -3.04 -22.22 6.72
CA PRO A 324 -2.97 -20.91 7.38
C PRO A 324 -2.18 -19.91 6.52
N PHE A 325 -2.46 -18.60 6.71
CA PHE A 325 -1.58 -17.54 6.21
C PHE A 325 -0.22 -17.54 6.90
#